data_5ba94883106c32b9a0f0529d1f8a079f
#
_entry.id   5ba94883106c32b9a0f0529d1f8a079f
#
_cell.length_a   1.000
_cell.length_b   1.000
_cell.length_c   1.000
_cell.angle_alpha   90.00
_cell.angle_beta   90.00
_cell.angle_gamma   90.00
#
_symmetry.space_group_name_H-M   'P 1'
#
loop_
_entity.id
_entity.type
_entity.pdbx_description
1 polymer ?
#
loop_
_entity_poly.entity_id
_entity_poly.type
_entity_poly.pdbx_seq_one_letter_code
_entity_poly.pdbx_strand_id
1 'polypeptide(L)'
;MISAALMLFANTLLFSLRLDRSGSFPRPLSASEERMWLERLAQGDPDARNVLIERNLRLVAHIVKKYYAQSSDQDDLISIGTIGLIKGISSFDPSKGARLATYAARCIENAILSQRNK
;
A
#
# COMPACT_ATOMS: atom_id res chain seq x y z
N MET A 1 8.59 -12.29 9.81
CA MET A 1 7.48 -12.03 10.72
C MET A 1 7.02 -10.59 10.63
N ILE A 2 5.72 -10.39 10.53
CA ILE A 2 5.16 -9.04 10.46
C ILE A 2 5.04 -8.50 11.88
N SER A 3 5.55 -7.30 12.12
CA SER A 3 5.52 -6.73 13.46
C SER A 3 4.09 -6.32 13.86
N ALA A 4 3.80 -6.38 15.16
CA ALA A 4 2.51 -5.94 15.69
C ALA A 4 2.25 -4.46 15.35
N ALA A 5 3.29 -3.63 15.31
CA ALA A 5 3.16 -2.22 14.96
C ALA A 5 2.66 -2.04 13.53
N LEU A 6 3.18 -2.83 12.58
CA LEU A 6 2.71 -2.79 11.19
C LEU A 6 1.26 -3.25 11.08
N MET A 7 0.88 -4.29 11.81
CA MET A 7 -0.50 -4.77 11.82
C MET A 7 -1.46 -3.71 12.37
N LEU A 8 -1.09 -3.06 13.46
CA LEU A 8 -1.89 -1.99 14.04
C LEU A 8 -2.02 -0.81 13.08
N PHE A 9 -0.93 -0.45 12.41
CA PHE A 9 -0.95 0.64 11.45
C PHE A 9 -1.87 0.32 10.28
N ALA A 10 -1.76 -0.89 9.71
CA ALA A 10 -2.61 -1.32 8.61
C ALA A 10 -4.08 -1.35 9.02
N ASN A 11 -4.38 -1.86 10.22
CA ASN A 11 -5.75 -1.91 10.72
C ASN A 11 -6.32 -0.51 10.96
N THR A 12 -5.50 0.42 11.45
CA THR A 12 -5.92 1.81 11.65
C THR A 12 -6.26 2.47 10.32
N LEU A 13 -5.42 2.26 9.30
CA LEU A 13 -5.69 2.77 7.96
C LEU A 13 -6.98 2.18 7.40
N LEU A 14 -7.18 0.88 7.53
CA LEU A 14 -8.38 0.22 7.05
C LEU A 14 -9.63 0.76 7.75
N PHE A 15 -9.55 0.95 9.05
CA PHE A 15 -10.65 1.51 9.84
C PHE A 15 -10.99 2.92 9.38
N SER A 16 -9.97 3.75 9.17
CA SER A 16 -10.17 5.13 8.68
C SER A 16 -10.85 5.14 7.32
N LEU A 17 -10.46 4.24 6.43
CA LEU A 17 -11.06 4.12 5.11
C LEU A 17 -12.52 3.70 5.18
N ARG A 18 -12.86 2.84 6.13
CA ARG A 18 -14.25 2.41 6.34
C ARG A 18 -15.12 3.51 6.87
N LEU A 19 -14.59 4.34 7.76
CA LEU A 19 -15.34 5.47 8.30
C LEU A 19 -15.59 6.54 7.24
N ASP A 20 -14.68 6.68 6.30
CA ASP A 20 -14.83 7.61 5.19
C ASP A 20 -15.60 6.95 4.05
N ARG A 21 -16.85 6.65 4.31
CA ARG A 21 -17.71 5.96 3.34
C ARG A 21 -18.20 6.84 2.20
N SER A 22 -17.81 8.08 2.16
CA SER A 22 -18.01 8.86 0.94
C SER A 22 -17.29 8.20 -0.24
N GLY A 23 -16.53 7.16 0.06
CA GLY A 23 -16.13 6.16 -0.89
C GLY A 23 -14.98 6.51 -1.78
N SER A 24 -14.36 7.62 -1.57
CA SER A 24 -13.25 7.98 -2.42
C SER A 24 -11.95 7.91 -1.63
N PHE A 25 -11.10 6.99 -2.04
CA PHE A 25 -9.69 7.07 -1.68
C PHE A 25 -9.15 8.41 -2.16
N PRO A 26 -8.15 8.98 -1.48
CA PRO A 26 -7.44 10.15 -2.00
C PRO A 26 -6.97 9.87 -3.43
N ARG A 27 -6.98 10.91 -4.27
CA ARG A 27 -6.56 10.74 -5.65
C ARG A 27 -5.09 10.28 -5.72
N PRO A 28 -4.72 9.52 -6.76
CA PRO A 28 -3.32 9.15 -6.96
C PRO A 28 -2.45 10.38 -7.18
N LEU A 29 -1.19 10.28 -6.78
CA LEU A 29 -0.22 11.33 -7.04
C LEU A 29 0.12 11.41 -8.52
N SER A 30 0.33 12.62 -9.02
CA SER A 30 0.92 12.81 -10.34
C SER A 30 2.38 12.37 -10.33
N ALA A 31 2.96 12.21 -11.51
CA ALA A 31 4.37 11.79 -11.62
C ALA A 31 5.31 12.77 -10.90
N SER A 32 5.07 14.06 -11.02
CA SER A 32 5.90 15.07 -10.38
C SER A 32 5.71 15.09 -8.86
N GLU A 33 4.48 14.93 -8.39
CA GLU A 33 4.21 14.83 -6.96
C GLU A 33 4.86 13.59 -6.35
N GLU A 34 4.75 12.47 -7.04
CA GLU A 34 5.37 11.22 -6.58
C GLU A 34 6.87 11.38 -6.46
N ARG A 35 7.51 12.00 -7.45
CA ARG A 35 8.95 12.25 -7.44
C ARG A 35 9.36 13.10 -6.25
N MET A 36 8.60 14.17 -5.99
CA MET A 36 8.86 15.06 -4.85
C MET A 36 8.79 14.30 -3.53
N TRP A 37 7.76 13.49 -3.35
CA TRP A 37 7.59 12.74 -2.11
C TRP A 37 8.61 11.63 -1.94
N LEU A 38 9.05 11.01 -3.05
CA LEU A 38 10.13 10.02 -3.00
C LEU A 38 11.46 10.67 -2.60
N GLU A 39 11.73 11.88 -3.07
CA GLU A 39 12.92 12.62 -2.66
C GLU A 39 12.88 12.93 -1.16
N ARG A 40 11.75 13.36 -0.65
CA ARG A 40 11.58 13.61 0.78
C ARG A 40 11.70 12.34 1.61
N LEU A 41 11.19 11.24 1.09
CA LEU A 41 11.33 9.94 1.75
C LEU A 41 12.80 9.57 1.92
N ALA A 42 13.60 9.79 0.86
CA ALA A 42 15.03 9.53 0.89
C ALA A 42 15.75 10.40 1.91
N GLN A 43 15.19 11.56 2.23
CA GLN A 43 15.73 12.47 3.24
C GLN A 43 15.27 12.15 4.66
N GLY A 44 14.46 11.09 4.82
CA GLY A 44 13.99 10.68 6.14
C GLY A 44 12.73 11.39 6.62
N ASP A 45 11.99 12.07 5.74
CA ASP A 45 10.76 12.77 6.11
C ASP A 45 9.65 11.75 6.40
N PRO A 46 9.18 11.64 7.66
CA PRO A 46 8.13 10.67 7.99
C PRO A 46 6.80 10.96 7.31
N ASP A 47 6.51 12.23 7.01
CA ASP A 47 5.27 12.59 6.32
C ASP A 47 5.26 12.05 4.89
N ALA A 48 6.43 11.99 4.25
CA ALA A 48 6.55 11.47 2.89
C ALA A 48 6.10 10.01 2.83
N ARG A 49 6.52 9.21 3.80
CA ARG A 49 6.12 7.81 3.86
C ARG A 49 4.60 7.68 3.96
N ASN A 50 4.00 8.45 4.85
CA ASN A 50 2.55 8.41 5.07
C ASN A 50 1.76 8.83 3.84
N VAL A 51 2.21 9.89 3.15
CA VAL A 51 1.55 10.36 1.92
C VAL A 51 1.63 9.28 0.83
N LEU A 52 2.80 8.70 0.64
CA LEU A 52 2.99 7.67 -0.38
C LEU A 52 2.12 6.44 -0.10
N ILE A 53 1.98 6.05 1.16
CA ILE A 53 1.10 4.95 1.54
C ILE A 53 -0.36 5.30 1.25
N GLU A 54 -0.84 6.43 1.75
CA GLU A 54 -2.23 6.85 1.58
C GLU A 54 -2.62 6.96 0.11
N ARG A 55 -1.76 7.55 -0.70
CA ARG A 55 -2.07 7.80 -2.10
C ARG A 55 -1.98 6.54 -2.96
N ASN A 56 -1.50 5.44 -2.39
CA ASN A 56 -1.43 4.14 -3.07
C ASN A 56 -2.36 3.09 -2.47
N LEU A 57 -3.19 3.44 -1.48
CA LEU A 57 -4.14 2.49 -0.88
C LEU A 57 -5.17 1.99 -1.88
N ARG A 58 -5.58 2.83 -2.82
CA ARG A 58 -6.50 2.43 -3.89
C ARG A 58 -5.97 1.23 -4.66
N LEU A 59 -4.65 1.15 -4.84
CA LEU A 59 -4.02 0.05 -5.54
C LEU A 59 -4.24 -1.27 -4.81
N VAL A 60 -4.14 -1.28 -3.49
CA VAL A 60 -4.40 -2.48 -2.69
C VAL A 60 -5.84 -2.98 -2.91
N ALA A 61 -6.80 -2.07 -2.76
CA ALA A 61 -8.21 -2.41 -2.94
C ALA A 61 -8.49 -2.92 -4.36
N HIS A 62 -7.87 -2.28 -5.35
CA HIS A 62 -8.03 -2.67 -6.75
C HIS A 62 -7.51 -4.10 -7.00
N ILE A 63 -6.35 -4.43 -6.46
CA ILE A 63 -5.76 -5.76 -6.63
C ILE A 63 -6.62 -6.82 -5.96
N VAL A 64 -7.07 -6.57 -4.74
CA VAL A 64 -7.91 -7.52 -4.02
C VAL A 64 -9.23 -7.74 -4.77
N LYS A 65 -9.87 -6.67 -5.24
CA LYS A 65 -11.10 -6.78 -6.01
C LYS A 65 -10.91 -7.54 -7.30
N LYS A 66 -9.81 -7.29 -8.00
CA LYS A 66 -9.58 -7.88 -9.32
C LYS A 66 -9.24 -9.36 -9.27
N TYR A 67 -8.40 -9.77 -8.33
CA TYR A 67 -7.85 -11.12 -8.31
C TYR A 67 -8.46 -12.02 -7.23
N TYR A 68 -9.12 -11.43 -6.24
CA TYR A 68 -9.62 -12.18 -5.09
C TYR A 68 -11.09 -11.87 -4.78
N ALA A 69 -11.86 -11.51 -5.81
CA ALA A 69 -13.26 -11.09 -5.65
C ALA A 69 -14.13 -12.17 -5.01
N GLN A 70 -13.80 -13.44 -5.22
CA GLN A 70 -14.57 -14.57 -4.71
C GLN A 70 -14.18 -14.96 -3.28
N SER A 71 -13.16 -14.36 -2.74
CA SER A 71 -12.69 -14.68 -1.40
C SER A 71 -13.62 -14.10 -0.34
N SER A 72 -13.90 -14.87 0.72
CA SER A 72 -14.73 -14.40 1.83
C SER A 72 -13.96 -13.52 2.81
N ASP A 73 -12.64 -13.48 2.71
CA ASP A 73 -11.78 -12.76 3.64
C ASP A 73 -11.17 -11.50 3.03
N GLN A 74 -12.00 -10.72 2.31
CA GLN A 74 -11.57 -9.50 1.62
C GLN A 74 -10.84 -8.52 2.53
N ASP A 75 -11.36 -8.31 3.74
CA ASP A 75 -10.75 -7.36 4.67
C ASP A 75 -9.37 -7.80 5.12
N ASP A 76 -9.19 -9.09 5.34
CA ASP A 76 -7.89 -9.64 5.72
C ASP A 76 -6.89 -9.49 4.57
N LEU A 77 -7.33 -9.71 3.34
CA LEU A 77 -6.48 -9.57 2.17
C LEU A 77 -6.06 -8.11 1.97
N ILE A 78 -6.96 -7.16 2.22
CA ILE A 78 -6.63 -5.75 2.14
C ILE A 78 -5.59 -5.38 3.20
N SER A 79 -5.73 -5.90 4.41
CA SER A 79 -4.74 -5.65 5.48
C SER A 79 -3.38 -6.22 5.11
N ILE A 80 -3.33 -7.44 4.63
CA ILE A 80 -2.09 -8.10 4.20
C ILE A 80 -1.45 -7.32 3.04
N GLY A 81 -2.27 -6.95 2.06
CA GLY A 81 -1.80 -6.17 0.92
C GLY A 81 -1.26 -4.81 1.32
N THR A 82 -1.90 -4.17 2.31
CA THR A 82 -1.42 -2.87 2.81
C THR A 82 -0.05 -3.01 3.47
N ILE A 83 0.19 -4.08 4.19
CA ILE A 83 1.51 -4.36 4.75
C ILE A 83 2.55 -4.53 3.64
N GLY A 84 2.18 -5.23 2.57
CA GLY A 84 3.04 -5.38 1.39
C GLY A 84 3.35 -4.03 0.75
N LEU A 85 2.35 -3.15 0.65
CA LEU A 85 2.54 -1.79 0.14
C LEU A 85 3.53 -1.00 1.00
N ILE A 86 3.37 -1.05 2.32
CA ILE A 86 4.25 -0.33 3.25
C ILE A 86 5.70 -0.79 3.06
N LYS A 87 5.90 -2.10 3.00
CA LYS A 87 7.24 -2.67 2.78
C LYS A 87 7.79 -2.26 1.42
N GLY A 88 6.94 -2.27 0.40
CA GLY A 88 7.35 -1.88 -0.95
C GLY A 88 7.81 -0.43 -1.02
N ILE A 89 7.05 0.47 -0.39
CA ILE A 89 7.43 1.89 -0.38
C ILE A 89 8.76 2.08 0.35
N SER A 90 8.96 1.37 1.46
CA SER A 90 10.20 1.48 2.24
C SER A 90 11.42 0.94 1.50
N SER A 91 11.24 -0.01 0.58
CA SER A 91 12.34 -0.64 -0.14
C SER A 91 12.48 -0.17 -1.59
N PHE A 92 11.61 0.72 -2.06
CA PHE A 92 11.62 1.16 -3.45
C PHE A 92 12.86 1.99 -3.76
N ASP A 93 13.50 1.68 -4.88
CA ASP A 93 14.67 2.40 -5.38
C ASP A 93 14.32 3.06 -6.72
N PRO A 94 14.10 4.39 -6.74
CA PRO A 94 13.74 5.09 -7.98
C PRO A 94 14.80 4.98 -9.08
N SER A 95 16.07 4.75 -8.71
CA SER A 95 17.16 4.68 -9.68
C SER A 95 17.10 3.46 -10.58
N LYS A 96 16.28 2.47 -10.24
CA LYS A 96 16.17 1.24 -11.03
C LYS A 96 15.19 1.34 -12.20
N GLY A 97 14.59 2.50 -12.41
CA GLY A 97 13.78 2.77 -13.59
C GLY A 97 12.34 2.27 -13.55
N ALA A 98 11.96 1.51 -12.53
CA ALA A 98 10.56 1.06 -12.39
C ALA A 98 9.72 2.18 -11.77
N ARG A 99 8.43 2.19 -12.10
CA ARG A 99 7.48 3.10 -11.46
C ARG A 99 7.07 2.55 -10.10
N LEU A 100 6.80 3.45 -9.15
CA LEU A 100 6.40 3.04 -7.82
C LEU A 100 5.17 2.13 -7.84
N ALA A 101 4.14 2.47 -8.62
CA ALA A 101 2.91 1.67 -8.68
C ALA A 101 3.18 0.24 -9.15
N THR A 102 4.06 0.06 -10.12
CA THR A 102 4.41 -1.26 -10.63
C THR A 102 5.12 -2.10 -9.56
N TYR A 103 6.07 -1.49 -8.91
CA TYR A 103 6.83 -2.17 -7.84
C TYR A 103 5.92 -2.48 -6.65
N ALA A 104 5.11 -1.51 -6.24
CA ALA A 104 4.19 -1.68 -5.12
C ALA A 104 3.16 -2.79 -5.40
N ALA A 105 2.64 -2.86 -6.63
CA ALA A 105 1.69 -3.91 -6.99
C ALA A 105 2.29 -5.30 -6.79
N ARG A 106 3.55 -5.48 -7.16
CA ARG A 106 4.25 -6.76 -6.93
C ARG A 106 4.39 -7.06 -5.45
N CYS A 107 4.74 -6.07 -4.65
CA CYS A 107 4.88 -6.26 -3.21
C CYS A 107 3.55 -6.62 -2.56
N ILE A 108 2.46 -6.00 -3.00
CA ILE A 108 1.12 -6.31 -2.52
C ILE A 108 0.75 -7.75 -2.86
N GLU A 109 0.91 -8.13 -4.13
CA GLU A 109 0.60 -9.48 -4.58
C GLU A 109 1.44 -10.53 -3.88
N ASN A 110 2.74 -10.28 -3.73
CA ASN A 110 3.63 -11.22 -3.05
C ASN A 110 3.24 -11.40 -1.59
N ALA A 111 2.84 -10.35 -0.91
CA ALA A 111 2.39 -10.43 0.47
C ALA A 111 1.14 -11.29 0.60
N ILE A 112 0.18 -11.10 -0.29
CA ILE A 112 -1.07 -11.88 -0.29
C ILE A 112 -0.79 -13.34 -0.61
N LEU A 113 -0.01 -13.61 -1.65
CA LEU A 113 0.32 -14.98 -2.05
C LEU A 113 1.10 -15.72 -0.95
N SER A 114 2.02 -15.04 -0.29
CA SER A 114 2.79 -15.61 0.80
C SER A 114 1.88 -16.07 1.94
N GLN A 115 0.85 -15.30 2.26
CA GLN A 115 -0.08 -15.69 3.31
C GLN A 115 -1.02 -16.82 2.89
N ARG A 116 -1.46 -16.82 1.63
CA ARG A 116 -2.39 -17.86 1.16
C ARG A 116 -1.72 -19.22 1.01
N ASN A 117 -0.42 -19.25 0.85
CA ASN A 117 0.34 -20.50 0.65
C ASN A 117 0.86 -21.10 1.95
N LYS A 118 0.47 -20.56 3.07
CA LYS A 118 0.85 -21.13 4.37
C LYS A 118 -0.12 -22.19 4.85
#